data_cbb1833e2408c76c8c45b94f5a7f45ef
#
_entry.id   cbb1833e2408c76c8c45b94f5a7f45ef
#
_cell.length_a   1.000
_cell.length_b   1.000
_cell.length_c   1.000
_cell.angle_alpha   90.00
_cell.angle_beta   90.00
_cell.angle_gamma   90.00
#
_symmetry.space_group_name_H-M   'P 1'
#
loop_
_entity.id
_entity.type
_entity.pdbx_description
1 polymer ?
#
loop_
_entity_poly.entity_id
_entity_poly.type
_entity_poly.pdbx_seq_one_letter_code
_entity_poly.pdbx_strand_id
1 'polypeptide(L)'
;MNNLRGRTALVTGSTQGVGAAIAIALCRAGADVVLHGLQIDSGAELVRDECKSLGAKVSIIEGDLAGPVEDCVGTVFKRAITAAPEIDLLVSNAGTYADVPFLDMTVDSFERTMRLNVSSHFFLVQRFARRWIESGTSGRVVLIGSINGRLAEPTHSGYDTSKGAIEAMVKTLCVELAPHGIRVNGLAPGLFETPLTSAALAEPQTRMWMERHTPNGQVPNADVAGGAAAFLLSDAAEHIYGHMLMVDGGMSIWQQPDPPAS
;
A
#
# COMPACT_ATOMS: atom_id res chain seq x y z
N MET A 1 6.96 17.95 -11.45
CA MET A 1 5.75 17.10 -11.50
C MET A 1 6.21 15.66 -11.66
N ASN A 2 5.67 14.75 -10.87
CA ASN A 2 5.97 13.32 -11.02
C ASN A 2 5.43 12.84 -12.36
N ASN A 3 6.31 12.56 -13.32
CA ASN A 3 5.90 12.10 -14.65
C ASN A 3 6.04 10.58 -14.73
N LEU A 4 4.92 9.89 -14.98
CA LEU A 4 4.86 8.44 -15.15
C LEU A 4 4.34 8.02 -16.54
N ARG A 5 4.39 8.93 -17.52
CA ARG A 5 3.95 8.62 -18.90
C ARG A 5 4.74 7.45 -19.47
N GLY A 6 4.01 6.51 -20.08
CA GLY A 6 4.57 5.30 -20.66
C GLY A 6 4.93 4.22 -19.65
N ARG A 7 4.55 4.41 -18.37
CA ARG A 7 4.67 3.41 -17.32
C ARG A 7 3.34 2.72 -17.07
N THR A 8 3.38 1.48 -16.61
CA THR A 8 2.21 0.70 -16.28
C THR A 8 2.34 0.12 -14.88
N ALA A 9 1.37 0.40 -14.01
CA ALA A 9 1.39 -0.03 -12.61
C ALA A 9 0.38 -1.13 -12.33
N LEU A 10 0.78 -2.15 -11.56
CA LEU A 10 -0.17 -2.94 -10.76
C LEU A 10 -0.31 -2.31 -9.38
N VAL A 11 -1.55 -2.06 -8.96
CA VAL A 11 -1.85 -1.62 -7.58
C VAL A 11 -2.77 -2.65 -6.92
N THR A 12 -2.28 -3.38 -5.92
CA THR A 12 -3.11 -4.38 -5.22
C THR A 12 -4.02 -3.73 -4.18
N GLY A 13 -5.25 -4.26 -4.03
CA GLY A 13 -6.25 -3.69 -3.12
C GLY A 13 -6.62 -2.25 -3.50
N SER A 14 -6.78 -1.98 -4.79
CA SER A 14 -6.98 -0.63 -5.34
C SER A 14 -8.42 -0.32 -5.73
N THR A 15 -9.37 -1.12 -5.27
CA THR A 15 -10.80 -0.86 -5.50
C THR A 15 -11.41 0.09 -4.47
N GLN A 16 -10.64 0.45 -3.42
CA GLN A 16 -11.05 1.38 -2.37
C GLN A 16 -9.85 1.92 -1.57
N GLY A 17 -10.10 2.90 -0.72
CA GLY A 17 -9.15 3.41 0.29
C GLY A 17 -7.82 3.88 -0.29
N VAL A 18 -6.72 3.59 0.41
CA VAL A 18 -5.36 4.02 0.06
C VAL A 18 -4.95 3.53 -1.33
N GLY A 19 -5.26 2.27 -1.66
CA GLY A 19 -4.92 1.71 -2.97
C GLY A 19 -5.63 2.41 -4.13
N ALA A 20 -6.90 2.76 -3.97
CA ALA A 20 -7.67 3.52 -4.97
C ALA A 20 -7.08 4.92 -5.16
N ALA A 21 -6.83 5.63 -4.06
CA ALA A 21 -6.23 6.96 -4.08
C ALA A 21 -4.85 6.96 -4.77
N ILE A 22 -4.03 5.94 -4.50
CA ILE A 22 -2.74 5.77 -5.18
C ILE A 22 -2.96 5.51 -6.67
N ALA A 23 -3.83 4.58 -7.06
CA ALA A 23 -4.09 4.27 -8.47
C ALA A 23 -4.52 5.51 -9.27
N ILE A 24 -5.46 6.29 -8.72
CA ILE A 24 -5.92 7.55 -9.31
C ILE A 24 -4.76 8.56 -9.44
N ALA A 25 -3.92 8.68 -8.41
CA ALA A 25 -2.77 9.59 -8.47
C ALA A 25 -1.72 9.17 -9.50
N LEU A 26 -1.49 7.86 -9.69
CA LEU A 26 -0.61 7.35 -10.76
C LEU A 26 -1.17 7.66 -12.15
N CYS A 27 -2.49 7.49 -12.35
CA CYS A 27 -3.16 7.88 -13.60
C CYS A 27 -3.03 9.40 -13.86
N ARG A 28 -3.21 10.22 -12.82
CA ARG A 28 -3.04 11.67 -12.89
C ARG A 28 -1.60 12.08 -13.22
N ALA A 29 -0.62 11.24 -12.86
CA ALA A 29 0.78 11.39 -13.24
C ALA A 29 1.10 10.82 -14.65
N GLY A 30 0.12 10.20 -15.33
CA GLY A 30 0.22 9.71 -16.70
C GLY A 30 0.52 8.22 -16.84
N ALA A 31 0.47 7.43 -15.77
CA ALA A 31 0.62 5.98 -15.85
C ALA A 31 -0.67 5.29 -16.30
N ASP A 32 -0.54 4.15 -16.97
CA ASP A 32 -1.59 3.16 -17.12
C ASP A 32 -1.64 2.27 -15.88
N VAL A 33 -2.81 1.71 -15.54
CA VAL A 33 -2.96 0.94 -14.29
C VAL A 33 -3.73 -0.37 -14.49
N VAL A 34 -3.28 -1.38 -13.78
CA VAL A 34 -4.06 -2.59 -13.47
C VAL A 34 -4.54 -2.48 -12.03
N LEU A 35 -5.83 -2.32 -11.86
CA LEU A 35 -6.50 -2.33 -10.57
C LEU A 35 -6.67 -3.79 -10.11
N HIS A 36 -6.56 -4.04 -8.81
CA HIS A 36 -6.79 -5.34 -8.23
C HIS A 36 -7.69 -5.24 -7.00
N GLY A 37 -8.66 -6.12 -6.89
CA GLY A 37 -9.54 -6.28 -5.73
C GLY A 37 -9.84 -7.74 -5.45
N LEU A 38 -10.40 -8.01 -4.27
CA LEU A 38 -10.94 -9.33 -3.94
C LEU A 38 -12.11 -9.68 -4.85
N GLN A 39 -12.91 -8.69 -5.19
CA GLN A 39 -14.07 -8.76 -6.07
C GLN A 39 -14.13 -7.51 -6.96
N ILE A 40 -14.75 -7.64 -8.11
CA ILE A 40 -15.06 -6.51 -8.99
C ILE A 40 -16.49 -6.07 -8.66
N ASP A 41 -16.59 -5.02 -7.88
CA ASP A 41 -17.84 -4.40 -7.43
C ASP A 41 -18.01 -2.99 -8.00
N SER A 42 -19.07 -2.29 -7.60
CA SER A 42 -19.33 -0.91 -8.02
C SER A 42 -18.22 0.06 -7.60
N GLY A 43 -17.54 -0.19 -6.48
CA GLY A 43 -16.40 0.60 -6.04
C GLY A 43 -15.22 0.47 -6.98
N ALA A 44 -14.90 -0.76 -7.40
CA ALA A 44 -13.88 -1.03 -8.40
C ALA A 44 -14.18 -0.33 -9.75
N GLU A 45 -15.45 -0.32 -10.16
CA GLU A 45 -15.88 0.34 -11.39
C GLU A 45 -15.76 1.87 -11.32
N LEU A 46 -16.11 2.48 -10.18
CA LEU A 46 -15.94 3.92 -9.96
C LEU A 46 -14.47 4.33 -10.05
N VAL A 47 -13.55 3.59 -9.41
CA VAL A 47 -12.11 3.87 -9.49
C VAL A 47 -11.60 3.72 -10.92
N ARG A 48 -12.03 2.68 -11.64
CA ARG A 48 -11.70 2.48 -13.06
C ARG A 48 -12.12 3.68 -13.91
N ASP A 49 -13.37 4.12 -13.74
CA ASP A 49 -13.94 5.18 -14.57
C ASP A 49 -13.27 6.53 -14.27
N GLU A 50 -12.92 6.79 -13.01
CA GLU A 50 -12.10 7.96 -12.66
C GLU A 50 -10.72 7.90 -13.32
N CYS A 51 -10.01 6.77 -13.22
CA CYS A 51 -8.71 6.60 -13.87
C CYS A 51 -8.81 6.76 -15.40
N LYS A 52 -9.85 6.21 -16.04
CA LYS A 52 -10.10 6.40 -17.47
C LYS A 52 -10.37 7.85 -17.83
N SER A 53 -11.08 8.61 -17.00
CA SER A 53 -11.35 10.04 -17.22
C SER A 53 -10.07 10.88 -17.24
N LEU A 54 -9.02 10.40 -16.61
CA LEU A 54 -7.68 10.99 -16.60
C LEU A 54 -6.84 10.60 -17.84
N GLY A 55 -7.40 9.79 -18.75
CA GLY A 55 -6.75 9.36 -19.98
C GLY A 55 -5.91 8.09 -19.89
N ALA A 56 -5.94 7.39 -18.74
CA ALA A 56 -5.18 6.16 -18.55
C ALA A 56 -5.88 4.95 -19.20
N LYS A 57 -5.09 3.98 -19.67
CA LYS A 57 -5.57 2.63 -19.92
C LYS A 57 -5.71 1.90 -18.60
N VAL A 58 -6.88 1.30 -18.39
CA VAL A 58 -7.22 0.67 -17.11
C VAL A 58 -7.78 -0.71 -17.32
N SER A 59 -7.21 -1.69 -16.65
CA SER A 59 -7.76 -3.03 -16.48
C SER A 59 -8.08 -3.28 -15.02
N ILE A 60 -9.06 -4.15 -14.73
CA ILE A 60 -9.34 -4.63 -13.37
C ILE A 60 -9.12 -6.13 -13.36
N ILE A 61 -8.45 -6.62 -12.35
CA ILE A 61 -8.32 -8.04 -12.06
C ILE A 61 -8.83 -8.32 -10.65
N GLU A 62 -9.38 -9.49 -10.44
CA GLU A 62 -9.76 -9.97 -9.11
C GLU A 62 -8.81 -11.05 -8.63
N GLY A 63 -8.70 -11.24 -7.31
CA GLY A 63 -7.96 -12.33 -6.69
C GLY A 63 -7.89 -12.20 -5.18
N ASP A 64 -8.00 -13.33 -4.49
CA ASP A 64 -7.74 -13.38 -3.05
C ASP A 64 -6.22 -13.50 -2.82
N LEU A 65 -5.66 -12.66 -1.98
CA LEU A 65 -4.25 -12.72 -1.55
C LEU A 65 -4.10 -13.25 -0.11
N ALA A 66 -5.20 -13.63 0.55
CA ALA A 66 -5.19 -14.16 1.91
C ALA A 66 -5.22 -15.70 1.99
N GLY A 67 -5.44 -16.37 0.86
CA GLY A 67 -5.46 -17.83 0.77
C GLY A 67 -4.05 -18.46 0.68
N PRO A 68 -3.91 -19.69 0.18
CA PRO A 68 -2.63 -20.35 -0.03
C PRO A 68 -1.72 -19.49 -0.93
N VAL A 69 -0.56 -19.11 -0.40
CA VAL A 69 0.27 -18.03 -0.97
C VAL A 69 0.68 -18.32 -2.41
N GLU A 70 1.15 -19.54 -2.69
CA GLU A 70 1.64 -19.92 -4.03
C GLU A 70 0.55 -19.77 -5.10
N ASP A 71 -0.65 -20.28 -4.81
CA ASP A 71 -1.78 -20.27 -5.74
C ASP A 71 -2.34 -18.84 -5.91
N CYS A 72 -2.55 -18.12 -4.80
CA CYS A 72 -3.16 -16.81 -4.79
C CYS A 72 -2.27 -15.78 -5.47
N VAL A 73 -1.00 -15.70 -5.07
CA VAL A 73 -0.02 -14.78 -5.69
C VAL A 73 0.22 -15.16 -7.15
N GLY A 74 0.31 -16.47 -7.45
CA GLY A 74 0.47 -16.96 -8.82
C GLY A 74 -0.69 -16.55 -9.73
N THR A 75 -1.91 -16.64 -9.23
CA THR A 75 -3.12 -16.25 -9.96
C THR A 75 -3.16 -14.75 -10.22
N VAL A 76 -2.93 -13.92 -9.19
CA VAL A 76 -2.92 -12.46 -9.32
C VAL A 76 -1.81 -12.01 -10.28
N PHE A 77 -0.59 -12.53 -10.13
CA PHE A 77 0.51 -12.24 -11.04
C PHE A 77 0.17 -12.59 -12.48
N LYS A 78 -0.31 -13.81 -12.75
CA LYS A 78 -0.69 -14.26 -14.09
C LYS A 78 -1.78 -13.39 -14.71
N ARG A 79 -2.81 -13.04 -13.94
CA ARG A 79 -3.88 -12.14 -14.41
C ARG A 79 -3.33 -10.75 -14.74
N ALA A 80 -2.44 -10.21 -13.88
CA ALA A 80 -1.84 -8.89 -14.09
C ALA A 80 -1.02 -8.82 -15.37
N ILE A 81 -0.10 -9.77 -15.60
CA ILE A 81 0.73 -9.78 -16.82
C ILE A 81 -0.06 -10.14 -18.09
N THR A 82 -1.20 -10.83 -17.96
CA THR A 82 -2.12 -11.05 -19.08
C THR A 82 -2.86 -9.78 -19.45
N ALA A 83 -3.26 -8.97 -18.45
CA ALA A 83 -3.94 -7.70 -18.66
C ALA A 83 -3.01 -6.60 -19.18
N ALA A 84 -1.75 -6.59 -18.71
CA ALA A 84 -0.74 -5.62 -19.09
C ALA A 84 0.66 -6.25 -18.99
N PRO A 85 1.21 -6.81 -20.07
CA PRO A 85 2.53 -7.45 -20.05
C PRO A 85 3.69 -6.49 -19.80
N GLU A 86 3.48 -5.19 -19.99
CA GLU A 86 4.46 -4.11 -19.83
C GLU A 86 4.56 -3.57 -18.38
N ILE A 87 3.87 -4.15 -17.40
CA ILE A 87 3.93 -3.67 -15.99
C ILE A 87 5.39 -3.55 -15.54
N ASP A 88 5.76 -2.34 -15.15
CA ASP A 88 7.08 -1.98 -14.65
C ASP A 88 7.02 -1.25 -13.29
N LEU A 89 5.81 -0.96 -12.79
CA LEU A 89 5.55 -0.40 -11.48
C LEU A 89 4.67 -1.37 -10.65
N LEU A 90 5.03 -1.59 -9.39
CA LEU A 90 4.24 -2.39 -8.46
C LEU A 90 3.97 -1.59 -7.19
N VAL A 91 2.69 -1.37 -6.88
CA VAL A 91 2.25 -0.92 -5.56
C VAL A 91 1.60 -2.12 -4.86
N SER A 92 2.31 -2.71 -3.91
CA SER A 92 1.77 -3.79 -3.10
C SER A 92 1.10 -3.20 -1.86
N ASN A 93 -0.23 -3.08 -1.93
CA ASN A 93 -1.05 -2.35 -0.96
C ASN A 93 -2.09 -3.24 -0.27
N ALA A 94 -2.56 -4.32 -0.91
CA ALA A 94 -3.60 -5.18 -0.34
C ALA A 94 -3.25 -5.59 1.10
N GLY A 95 -4.18 -5.37 2.02
CA GLY A 95 -3.95 -5.65 3.43
C GLY A 95 -5.23 -5.59 4.24
N THR A 96 -5.14 -6.09 5.45
CA THR A 96 -6.22 -6.06 6.44
C THR A 96 -5.64 -5.79 7.83
N TYR A 97 -6.50 -5.39 8.75
CA TYR A 97 -6.21 -5.46 10.16
C TYR A 97 -7.35 -6.16 10.90
N ALA A 98 -7.03 -6.71 12.04
CA ALA A 98 -8.00 -7.27 12.97
C ALA A 98 -7.72 -6.69 14.36
N ASP A 99 -8.75 -6.11 14.94
CA ASP A 99 -8.73 -5.57 16.30
C ASP A 99 -9.05 -6.72 17.26
N VAL A 100 -8.00 -7.40 17.75
CA VAL A 100 -8.13 -8.59 18.60
C VAL A 100 -7.17 -8.49 19.78
N PRO A 101 -7.67 -8.58 21.04
CA PRO A 101 -6.80 -8.66 22.20
C PRO A 101 -5.77 -9.79 22.04
N PHE A 102 -4.53 -9.53 22.47
CA PHE A 102 -3.44 -10.49 22.28
C PHE A 102 -3.76 -11.89 22.81
N LEU A 103 -4.40 -11.97 23.97
CA LEU A 103 -4.74 -13.25 24.59
C LEU A 103 -5.85 -14.03 23.85
N ASP A 104 -6.63 -13.35 23.02
CA ASP A 104 -7.73 -13.92 22.23
C ASP A 104 -7.33 -14.16 20.75
N MET A 105 -6.10 -13.77 20.37
CA MET A 105 -5.61 -13.95 19.01
C MET A 105 -5.47 -15.43 18.68
N THR A 106 -6.24 -15.88 17.71
CA THR A 106 -6.14 -17.27 17.21
C THR A 106 -5.00 -17.41 16.20
N VAL A 107 -4.46 -18.62 16.09
CA VAL A 107 -3.45 -18.95 15.08
C VAL A 107 -3.96 -18.63 13.67
N ASP A 108 -5.19 -19.01 13.35
CA ASP A 108 -5.79 -18.77 12.04
C ASP A 108 -5.90 -17.28 11.70
N SER A 109 -6.31 -16.45 12.66
CA SER A 109 -6.41 -15.00 12.48
C SER A 109 -5.03 -14.38 12.24
N PHE A 110 -4.04 -14.77 13.06
CA PHE A 110 -2.66 -14.33 12.90
C PHE A 110 -2.08 -14.74 11.54
N GLU A 111 -2.19 -16.03 11.18
CA GLU A 111 -1.68 -16.54 9.91
C GLU A 111 -2.37 -15.90 8.70
N ARG A 112 -3.69 -15.68 8.76
CA ARG A 112 -4.41 -14.98 7.69
C ARG A 112 -3.88 -13.56 7.51
N THR A 113 -3.64 -12.84 8.62
CA THR A 113 -3.03 -11.51 8.59
C THR A 113 -1.64 -11.55 7.96
N MET A 114 -0.80 -12.50 8.39
CA MET A 114 0.55 -12.65 7.84
C MET A 114 0.55 -13.07 6.36
N ARG A 115 -0.36 -13.95 5.95
CA ARG A 115 -0.49 -14.31 4.53
C ARG A 115 -0.81 -13.10 3.67
N LEU A 116 -1.82 -12.30 4.07
CA LEU A 116 -2.24 -11.15 3.28
C LEU A 116 -1.25 -9.99 3.37
N ASN A 117 -0.81 -9.61 4.58
CA ASN A 117 -0.03 -8.40 4.79
C ASN A 117 1.48 -8.57 4.55
N VAL A 118 2.00 -9.80 4.55
CA VAL A 118 3.44 -10.07 4.45
C VAL A 118 3.75 -11.00 3.29
N SER A 119 3.26 -12.23 3.33
CA SER A 119 3.66 -13.26 2.35
C SER A 119 3.22 -12.87 0.94
N SER A 120 2.02 -12.32 0.78
CA SER A 120 1.53 -11.89 -0.53
C SER A 120 2.43 -10.80 -1.13
N HIS A 121 2.85 -9.82 -0.33
CA HIS A 121 3.75 -8.75 -0.76
C HIS A 121 5.11 -9.31 -1.18
N PHE A 122 5.70 -10.16 -0.34
CA PHE A 122 7.01 -10.75 -0.60
C PHE A 122 7.04 -11.53 -1.91
N PHE A 123 6.13 -12.47 -2.07
CA PHE A 123 6.12 -13.35 -3.24
C PHE A 123 5.61 -12.66 -4.52
N LEU A 124 4.77 -11.64 -4.40
CA LEU A 124 4.39 -10.84 -5.57
C LEU A 124 5.58 -10.02 -6.08
N VAL A 125 6.33 -9.36 -5.20
CA VAL A 125 7.59 -8.69 -5.57
C VAL A 125 8.56 -9.68 -6.19
N GLN A 126 8.74 -10.87 -5.63
CA GLN A 126 9.63 -11.89 -6.16
C GLN A 126 9.27 -12.28 -7.61
N ARG A 127 7.96 -12.48 -7.91
CA ARG A 127 7.51 -12.84 -9.26
C ARG A 127 7.77 -11.73 -10.26
N PHE A 128 7.47 -10.49 -9.89
CA PHE A 128 7.76 -9.33 -10.74
C PHE A 128 9.25 -9.11 -10.92
N ALA A 129 10.05 -9.23 -9.86
CA ALA A 129 11.51 -9.08 -9.92
C ALA A 129 12.14 -10.11 -10.88
N ARG A 130 11.76 -11.39 -10.80
CA ARG A 130 12.22 -12.42 -11.74
C ARG A 130 11.91 -12.03 -13.18
N ARG A 131 10.66 -11.65 -13.47
CA ARG A 131 10.25 -11.24 -14.80
C ARG A 131 11.03 -10.01 -15.29
N TRP A 132 11.21 -9.00 -14.45
CA TRP A 132 11.93 -7.78 -14.81
C TRP A 132 13.42 -8.05 -15.05
N ILE A 133 14.05 -8.91 -14.27
CA ILE A 133 15.45 -9.32 -14.48
C ILE A 133 15.58 -10.05 -15.83
N GLU A 134 14.69 -11.01 -16.10
CA GLU A 134 14.67 -11.77 -17.35
C GLU A 134 14.46 -10.88 -18.59
N SER A 135 13.65 -9.84 -18.47
CA SER A 135 13.34 -8.89 -19.57
C SER A 135 14.25 -7.66 -19.62
N GLY A 136 15.15 -7.46 -18.66
CA GLY A 136 15.96 -6.25 -18.55
C GLY A 136 15.16 -4.99 -18.18
N THR A 137 14.00 -5.15 -17.53
CA THR A 137 13.13 -4.04 -17.12
C THR A 137 13.60 -3.46 -15.79
N SER A 138 13.79 -2.12 -15.74
CA SER A 138 14.05 -1.40 -14.49
C SER A 138 12.75 -1.20 -13.70
N GLY A 139 12.40 -2.17 -12.87
CA GLY A 139 11.16 -2.18 -12.10
C GLY A 139 11.19 -1.23 -10.90
N ARG A 140 10.01 -0.77 -10.46
CA ARG A 140 9.88 0.08 -9.27
C ARG A 140 8.77 -0.44 -8.38
N VAL A 141 9.08 -0.58 -7.10
CA VAL A 141 8.18 -1.16 -6.10
C VAL A 141 7.94 -0.16 -4.98
N VAL A 142 6.67 0.00 -4.61
CA VAL A 142 6.27 0.63 -3.34
C VAL A 142 5.46 -0.38 -2.53
N LEU A 143 5.96 -0.69 -1.34
CA LEU A 143 5.27 -1.52 -0.34
C LEU A 143 4.51 -0.61 0.63
N ILE A 144 3.23 -0.88 0.85
CA ILE A 144 2.43 -0.09 1.79
C ILE A 144 2.55 -0.66 3.20
N GLY A 145 3.32 0.06 4.02
CA GLY A 145 3.47 -0.17 5.44
C GLY A 145 2.34 0.46 6.27
N SER A 146 2.73 0.98 7.42
CA SER A 146 1.92 1.77 8.35
C SER A 146 2.87 2.44 9.35
N ILE A 147 2.41 3.51 10.03
CA ILE A 147 3.08 3.99 11.25
C ILE A 147 3.21 2.87 12.28
N ASN A 148 2.28 1.91 12.29
CA ASN A 148 2.29 0.73 13.16
C ASN A 148 3.41 -0.28 12.84
N GLY A 149 4.23 -0.03 11.84
CA GLY A 149 5.52 -0.72 11.72
C GLY A 149 6.56 -0.26 12.75
N ARG A 150 6.33 0.89 13.40
CA ARG A 150 7.20 1.51 14.42
C ARG A 150 6.50 1.81 15.73
N LEU A 151 5.20 2.09 15.68
CA LEU A 151 4.35 2.32 16.84
C LEU A 151 3.55 1.06 17.13
N ALA A 152 3.03 0.98 18.34
CA ALA A 152 2.19 -0.15 18.76
C ALA A 152 0.88 0.38 19.34
N GLU A 153 -0.20 -0.32 19.05
CA GLU A 153 -1.51 -0.05 19.59
C GLU A 153 -2.05 -1.29 20.32
N PRO A 154 -2.79 -1.11 21.42
CA PRO A 154 -3.50 -2.22 22.06
C PRO A 154 -4.39 -2.93 21.03
N THR A 155 -4.51 -4.27 21.14
CA THR A 155 -5.34 -5.12 20.27
C THR A 155 -4.87 -5.28 18.82
N HIS A 156 -3.79 -4.59 18.41
CA HIS A 156 -3.23 -4.64 17.05
C HIS A 156 -2.00 -5.55 16.88
N SER A 157 -1.70 -6.43 17.84
CA SER A 157 -0.44 -7.20 17.87
C SER A 157 -0.12 -7.95 16.58
N GLY A 158 -1.09 -8.59 15.93
CA GLY A 158 -0.89 -9.26 14.63
C GLY A 158 -0.65 -8.28 13.50
N TYR A 159 -1.38 -7.17 13.47
CA TYR A 159 -1.22 -6.12 12.47
C TYR A 159 0.13 -5.43 12.59
N ASP A 160 0.49 -4.96 13.79
CA ASP A 160 1.75 -4.27 14.07
C ASP A 160 2.95 -5.16 13.71
N THR A 161 2.90 -6.45 14.08
CA THR A 161 3.89 -7.45 13.67
C THR A 161 4.02 -7.51 12.15
N SER A 162 2.89 -7.56 11.42
CA SER A 162 2.90 -7.62 9.96
C SER A 162 3.49 -6.35 9.33
N LYS A 163 3.22 -5.18 9.90
CA LYS A 163 3.71 -3.89 9.37
C LYS A 163 5.18 -3.65 9.72
N GLY A 164 5.67 -4.15 10.86
CA GLY A 164 7.09 -4.25 11.15
C GLY A 164 7.85 -5.13 10.17
N ALA A 165 7.25 -6.25 9.75
CA ALA A 165 7.83 -7.10 8.71
C ALA A 165 7.93 -6.40 7.35
N ILE A 166 6.96 -5.55 6.97
CA ILE A 166 7.04 -4.74 5.74
C ILE A 166 8.20 -3.75 5.80
N GLU A 167 8.45 -3.12 6.94
CA GLU A 167 9.59 -2.18 7.08
C GLU A 167 10.94 -2.90 6.89
N ALA A 168 11.09 -4.10 7.46
CA ALA A 168 12.26 -4.93 7.24
C ALA A 168 12.38 -5.38 5.78
N MET A 169 11.26 -5.79 5.17
CA MET A 169 11.18 -6.25 3.77
C MET A 169 11.64 -5.15 2.80
N VAL A 170 11.24 -3.90 2.98
CA VAL A 170 11.67 -2.77 2.14
C VAL A 170 13.19 -2.67 2.10
N LYS A 171 13.86 -2.77 3.25
CA LYS A 171 15.33 -2.67 3.36
C LYS A 171 16.02 -3.87 2.71
N THR A 172 15.57 -5.08 3.02
CA THR A 172 16.17 -6.31 2.53
C THR A 172 16.03 -6.45 1.02
N LEU A 173 14.81 -6.30 0.49
CA LEU A 173 14.56 -6.42 -0.95
C LEU A 173 15.23 -5.29 -1.73
N CYS A 174 15.37 -4.10 -1.16
CA CYS A 174 16.15 -3.04 -1.78
C CYS A 174 17.60 -3.45 -2.00
N VAL A 175 18.26 -4.00 -0.99
CA VAL A 175 19.68 -4.41 -1.08
C VAL A 175 19.85 -5.54 -2.11
N GLU A 176 18.95 -6.50 -2.15
CA GLU A 176 19.02 -7.63 -3.07
C GLU A 176 18.69 -7.25 -4.52
N LEU A 177 17.76 -6.31 -4.73
CA LEU A 177 17.23 -6.02 -6.07
C LEU A 177 17.87 -4.79 -6.74
N ALA A 178 18.51 -3.89 -5.98
CA ALA A 178 19.17 -2.72 -6.55
C ALA A 178 20.25 -3.06 -7.59
N PRO A 179 21.09 -4.12 -7.43
CA PRO A 179 22.04 -4.51 -8.48
C PRO A 179 21.40 -4.89 -9.81
N HIS A 180 20.11 -5.21 -9.81
CA HIS A 180 19.33 -5.55 -11.01
C HIS A 180 18.56 -4.35 -11.58
N GLY A 181 18.82 -3.11 -11.09
CA GLY A 181 18.10 -1.92 -11.53
C GLY A 181 16.66 -1.83 -11.02
N ILE A 182 16.28 -2.63 -10.03
CA ILE A 182 14.95 -2.61 -9.42
C ILE A 182 15.00 -1.79 -8.14
N ARG A 183 14.11 -0.78 -8.05
CA ARG A 183 14.05 0.12 -6.90
C ARG A 183 12.89 -0.25 -5.98
N VAL A 184 13.18 -0.51 -4.72
CA VAL A 184 12.20 -0.85 -3.69
C VAL A 184 12.17 0.23 -2.62
N ASN A 185 10.98 0.79 -2.38
CA ASN A 185 10.71 1.71 -1.28
C ASN A 185 9.41 1.33 -0.59
N GLY A 186 9.13 1.94 0.53
CA GLY A 186 7.89 1.80 1.27
C GLY A 186 7.21 3.15 1.50
N LEU A 187 5.90 3.11 1.69
CA LEU A 187 5.10 4.22 2.14
C LEU A 187 4.35 3.78 3.38
N ALA A 188 4.47 4.53 4.46
CA ALA A 188 3.82 4.25 5.74
C ALA A 188 2.76 5.33 6.02
N PRO A 189 1.49 5.03 5.74
CA PRO A 189 0.38 5.88 6.12
C PRO A 189 0.27 6.03 7.64
N GLY A 190 -0.10 7.23 8.09
CA GLY A 190 -0.75 7.44 9.37
C GLY A 190 -2.23 7.10 9.30
N LEU A 191 -3.03 7.72 10.14
CA LEU A 191 -4.46 7.56 10.10
C LEU A 191 -5.07 8.41 8.96
N PHE A 192 -5.73 7.74 8.04
CA PHE A 192 -6.50 8.35 6.96
C PHE A 192 -7.96 7.94 7.05
N GLU A 193 -8.84 8.78 6.54
CA GLU A 193 -10.24 8.43 6.35
C GLU A 193 -10.37 7.47 5.16
N THR A 194 -10.75 6.24 5.44
CA THR A 194 -10.89 5.14 4.48
C THR A 194 -12.07 4.28 4.88
N PRO A 195 -12.60 3.39 4.02
CA PRO A 195 -13.60 2.41 4.45
C PRO A 195 -13.17 1.57 5.66
N LEU A 196 -11.87 1.34 5.83
CA LEU A 196 -11.30 0.57 6.95
C LEU A 196 -11.40 1.31 8.28
N THR A 197 -11.24 2.63 8.29
CA THR A 197 -11.19 3.48 9.50
C THR A 197 -12.48 4.24 9.75
N SER A 198 -13.39 4.25 8.77
CA SER A 198 -14.59 5.09 8.78
C SER A 198 -15.51 4.83 9.98
N ALA A 199 -15.65 3.57 10.40
CA ALA A 199 -16.50 3.22 11.55
C ALA A 199 -15.96 3.84 12.85
N ALA A 200 -14.65 3.77 13.09
CA ALA A 200 -14.00 4.37 14.25
C ALA A 200 -14.04 5.91 14.20
N LEU A 201 -13.82 6.49 13.01
CA LEU A 201 -13.82 7.94 12.80
C LEU A 201 -15.23 8.57 12.78
N ALA A 202 -16.28 7.76 12.65
CA ALA A 202 -17.66 8.22 12.80
C ALA A 202 -18.00 8.62 14.24
N GLU A 203 -17.27 8.09 15.23
CA GLU A 203 -17.41 8.49 16.62
C GLU A 203 -16.67 9.83 16.87
N PRO A 204 -17.37 10.92 17.24
CA PRO A 204 -16.76 12.24 17.35
C PRO A 204 -15.61 12.32 18.35
N GLN A 205 -15.67 11.59 19.46
CA GLN A 205 -14.61 11.56 20.47
C GLN A 205 -13.35 10.90 19.92
N THR A 206 -13.50 9.80 19.18
CA THR A 206 -12.39 9.10 18.53
C THR A 206 -11.74 10.00 17.48
N ARG A 207 -12.52 10.65 16.61
CA ARG A 207 -12.00 11.58 15.61
C ARG A 207 -11.21 12.72 16.27
N MET A 208 -11.79 13.38 17.27
CA MET A 208 -11.16 14.49 17.99
C MET A 208 -9.87 14.03 18.69
N TRP A 209 -9.87 12.83 19.26
CA TRP A 209 -8.66 12.23 19.87
C TRP A 209 -7.56 12.02 18.83
N MET A 210 -7.88 11.46 17.68
CA MET A 210 -6.93 11.21 16.59
C MET A 210 -6.36 12.50 16.00
N GLU A 211 -7.21 13.50 15.75
CA GLU A 211 -6.80 14.83 15.30
C GLU A 211 -5.85 15.50 16.31
N ARG A 212 -6.16 15.38 17.60
CA ARG A 212 -5.30 15.91 18.67
C ARG A 212 -3.96 15.19 18.79
N HIS A 213 -3.89 13.91 18.39
CA HIS A 213 -2.64 13.12 18.41
C HIS A 213 -1.86 13.23 17.11
N THR A 214 -2.32 13.99 16.15
CA THR A 214 -1.62 14.28 14.91
C THR A 214 -1.11 15.72 14.96
N PRO A 215 0.20 16.00 14.91
CA PRO A 215 0.76 17.34 15.06
C PRO A 215 0.16 18.39 14.13
N ASN A 216 -0.23 18.03 12.90
CA ASN A 216 -0.91 18.95 11.98
C ASN A 216 -2.42 19.08 12.25
N GLY A 217 -2.96 18.40 13.27
CA GLY A 217 -4.36 18.49 13.70
C GLY A 217 -5.38 17.89 12.72
N GLN A 218 -4.97 17.03 11.80
CA GLN A 218 -5.86 16.56 10.73
C GLN A 218 -5.83 15.05 10.57
N VAL A 219 -7.00 14.46 10.30
CA VAL A 219 -7.17 13.13 9.74
C VAL A 219 -7.64 13.29 8.29
N PRO A 220 -6.72 13.26 7.32
CA PRO A 220 -7.05 13.53 5.92
C PRO A 220 -7.68 12.33 5.22
N ASN A 221 -8.26 12.56 4.05
CA ASN A 221 -8.61 11.49 3.12
C ASN A 221 -7.36 10.78 2.62
N ALA A 222 -7.54 9.56 2.10
CA ALA A 222 -6.46 8.72 1.57
C ALA A 222 -5.70 9.34 0.38
N ASP A 223 -6.23 10.36 -0.27
CA ASP A 223 -5.64 11.06 -1.43
C ASP A 223 -4.23 11.60 -1.15
N VAL A 224 -3.92 11.93 0.10
CA VAL A 224 -2.59 12.42 0.51
C VAL A 224 -1.49 11.38 0.29
N ALA A 225 -1.82 10.08 0.27
CA ALA A 225 -0.87 9.01 -0.02
C ALA A 225 -0.48 8.95 -1.51
N GLY A 226 -1.40 9.39 -2.38
CA GLY A 226 -1.23 9.26 -3.84
C GLY A 226 -0.03 10.01 -4.38
N GLY A 227 0.16 11.27 -3.96
CA GLY A 227 1.29 12.09 -4.39
C GLY A 227 2.63 11.53 -3.94
N ALA A 228 2.71 10.99 -2.72
CA ALA A 228 3.91 10.36 -2.17
C ALA A 228 4.27 9.06 -2.92
N ALA A 229 3.27 8.22 -3.23
CA ALA A 229 3.48 7.00 -4.01
C ALA A 229 3.95 7.32 -5.45
N ALA A 230 3.31 8.30 -6.11
CA ALA A 230 3.70 8.75 -7.44
C ALA A 230 5.13 9.31 -7.45
N PHE A 231 5.53 10.06 -6.43
CA PHE A 231 6.92 10.53 -6.26
C PHE A 231 7.90 9.37 -6.15
N LEU A 232 7.66 8.42 -5.24
CA LEU A 232 8.55 7.26 -5.05
C LEU A 232 8.68 6.40 -6.31
N LEU A 233 7.66 6.35 -7.16
CA LEU A 233 7.67 5.60 -8.41
C LEU A 233 8.23 6.40 -9.59
N SER A 234 8.40 7.72 -9.47
CA SER A 234 8.88 8.59 -10.55
C SER A 234 10.41 8.64 -10.64
N ASP A 235 10.92 9.27 -11.70
CA ASP A 235 12.37 9.53 -11.86
C ASP A 235 12.88 10.57 -10.85
N ALA A 236 11.98 11.40 -10.28
CA ALA A 236 12.35 12.34 -9.21
C ALA A 236 12.89 11.65 -7.95
N ALA A 237 12.60 10.35 -7.79
CA ALA A 237 13.10 9.52 -6.69
C ALA A 237 14.20 8.54 -7.14
N GLU A 238 14.94 8.84 -8.22
CA GLU A 238 15.88 7.90 -8.84
C GLU A 238 16.98 7.38 -7.90
N HIS A 239 17.35 8.17 -6.89
CA HIS A 239 18.36 7.80 -5.90
C HIS A 239 17.79 7.52 -4.50
N ILE A 240 16.48 7.29 -4.39
CA ILE A 240 15.81 6.91 -3.14
C ILE A 240 15.59 5.39 -3.17
N TYR A 241 16.29 4.68 -2.31
CA TYR A 241 16.32 3.23 -2.23
C TYR A 241 16.15 2.78 -0.78
N GLY A 242 15.31 1.79 -0.52
CA GLY A 242 15.11 1.18 0.79
C GLY A 242 14.52 2.12 1.85
N HIS A 243 13.90 3.22 1.42
CA HIS A 243 13.31 4.21 2.32
C HIS A 243 11.85 3.88 2.63
N MET A 244 11.48 3.99 3.91
CA MET A 244 10.08 3.99 4.35
C MET A 244 9.63 5.44 4.56
N LEU A 245 8.87 5.97 3.61
CA LEU A 245 8.36 7.35 3.65
C LEU A 245 7.10 7.41 4.52
N MET A 246 7.19 8.14 5.63
CA MET A 246 6.05 8.39 6.51
C MET A 246 5.14 9.44 5.90
N VAL A 247 3.83 9.18 5.87
CA VAL A 247 2.78 10.11 5.44
C VAL A 247 1.72 10.11 6.53
N ASP A 248 1.97 10.85 7.62
CA ASP A 248 1.27 10.69 8.89
C ASP A 248 1.00 12.00 9.65
N GLY A 249 1.23 13.14 9.01
CA GLY A 249 1.03 14.44 9.65
C GLY A 249 1.96 14.71 10.84
N GLY A 250 3.02 13.89 11.00
CA GLY A 250 3.97 13.96 12.10
C GLY A 250 3.62 13.07 13.30
N MET A 251 2.57 12.25 13.21
CA MET A 251 2.11 11.41 14.33
C MET A 251 3.22 10.49 14.87
N SER A 252 4.00 9.86 13.99
CA SER A 252 5.04 8.90 14.40
C SER A 252 6.27 9.50 15.06
N ILE A 253 6.44 10.82 15.02
CA ILE A 253 7.59 11.51 15.64
C ILE A 253 7.21 12.34 16.87
N TRP A 254 5.93 12.42 17.18
CA TRP A 254 5.44 13.21 18.30
C TRP A 254 5.20 12.33 19.52
N GLN A 255 5.88 12.66 20.61
CA GLN A 255 5.87 11.83 21.81
C GLN A 255 4.58 11.98 22.64
N GLN A 256 4.05 13.18 22.76
CA GLN A 256 2.89 13.47 23.60
C GLN A 256 2.06 14.64 23.05
N PRO A 257 0.73 14.54 23.07
CA PRO A 257 -0.12 15.69 22.83
C PRO A 257 0.04 16.71 23.97
N ASP A 258 -0.32 17.95 23.70
CA ASP A 258 -0.35 18.99 24.72
C ASP A 258 -1.20 18.55 25.93
N PRO A 259 -0.80 18.90 27.15
CA PRO A 259 -1.60 18.63 28.35
C PRO A 259 -2.97 19.30 28.22
N PRO A 260 -4.00 18.75 28.87
CA PRO A 260 -5.30 19.43 28.92
C PRO A 260 -5.13 20.87 29.35
N ALA A 261 -5.80 21.79 28.66
CA ALA A 261 -5.84 23.19 29.09
C ALA A 261 -6.39 23.24 30.53
N SER A 262 -5.64 23.87 31.42
CA SER A 262 -6.01 24.09 32.83
C SER A 262 -7.23 24.99 32.97
#